data_f95d28544a6a81eaa22f05fbd41633ef
#
_entry.id   f95d28544a6a81eaa22f05fbd41633ef
#
_cell.length_a   1.000
_cell.length_b   1.000
_cell.length_c   1.000
_cell.angle_alpha   90.00
_cell.angle_beta   90.00
_cell.angle_gamma   90.00
#
_symmetry.space_group_name_H-M   'P 1'
#
loop_
_entity.id
_entity.type
_entity.pdbx_description
1 polymer ?
#
loop_
_entity_poly.entity_id
_entity_poly.type
_entity_poly.pdbx_seq_one_letter_code
_entity_poly.pdbx_strand_id
1 'polypeptide(L)'
;MTVTLPQQFQDTMRELLAEEYQDYIKSMEEPSHTALRVNTHKISLQEFAELCPFASEPVAWEPKGFYYDSTGAAVSKHPYYYAGLYYIQEPSAMIPAKLLPVEKGDRVLDLCAAPGGKATELASKLDGSGILVANDISVSRAMALAKNLQVAGTTNAVVTAETPEKLADTLPEFFDKVLIDAPCSGEGMFRRDPSMVKSWLAHGPEYYVPIQTQILEQAYRLLVEGGDMVYSTCTFSPLEDEGMIQSFLDRHPDMMICDVERCPGYSEGMPEWIDGGDESLRKCVRIFPHRAGGEGHFAVLLHKAGDPDEKRMTSLAEETGVGADGKRITSFADETGNGAREENTFAKKSKGRKKKFLQS
;
A
#
# COMPACT_ATOMS: atom_id res chain seq x y z
N MET A 1 17.94 -23.80 -10.82
CA MET A 1 18.32 -23.50 -12.22
C MET A 1 18.73 -22.05 -12.24
N THR A 2 19.93 -21.77 -12.72
CA THR A 2 20.40 -20.37 -12.84
C THR A 2 19.57 -19.68 -13.93
N VAL A 3 18.97 -18.54 -13.62
CA VAL A 3 18.20 -17.75 -14.59
C VAL A 3 19.15 -17.14 -15.63
N THR A 4 18.81 -17.23 -16.91
CA THR A 4 19.54 -16.53 -17.95
C THR A 4 18.99 -15.11 -18.07
N LEU A 5 19.79 -14.13 -17.63
CA LEU A 5 19.41 -12.72 -17.67
C LEU A 5 19.56 -12.16 -19.10
N PRO A 6 18.64 -11.30 -19.56
CA PRO A 6 18.75 -10.61 -20.86
C PRO A 6 20.02 -9.75 -20.91
N GLN A 7 20.68 -9.72 -22.08
CA GLN A 7 21.91 -8.96 -22.25
C GLN A 7 21.71 -7.45 -21.97
N GLN A 8 20.63 -6.89 -22.52
CA GLN A 8 20.29 -5.49 -22.30
C GLN A 8 20.11 -5.16 -20.80
N PHE A 9 19.43 -6.01 -20.04
CA PHE A 9 19.30 -5.84 -18.59
C PHE A 9 20.65 -5.89 -17.89
N GLN A 10 21.53 -6.85 -18.27
CA GLN A 10 22.87 -6.95 -17.69
C GLN A 10 23.73 -5.73 -17.99
N ASP A 11 23.60 -5.15 -19.19
CA ASP A 11 24.35 -3.95 -19.58
C ASP A 11 23.88 -2.74 -18.79
N THR A 12 22.55 -2.56 -18.63
CA THR A 12 21.96 -1.52 -17.77
C THR A 12 22.43 -1.67 -16.32
N MET A 13 22.33 -2.85 -15.73
CA MET A 13 22.74 -3.06 -14.34
C MET A 13 24.25 -2.86 -14.13
N ARG A 14 25.08 -3.16 -15.14
CA ARG A 14 26.52 -2.89 -15.09
C ARG A 14 26.82 -1.39 -15.07
N GLU A 15 26.07 -0.61 -15.82
CA GLU A 15 26.17 0.84 -15.82
C GLU A 15 25.72 1.43 -14.48
N LEU A 16 24.56 1.00 -13.98
CA LEU A 16 23.98 1.52 -12.75
C LEU A 16 24.78 1.15 -11.49
N LEU A 17 25.23 -0.10 -11.37
CA LEU A 17 25.92 -0.61 -10.18
C LEU A 17 27.45 -0.47 -10.23
N ALA A 18 28.02 -0.19 -11.40
CA ALA A 18 29.44 -0.02 -11.58
C ALA A 18 30.29 -1.11 -10.89
N GLU A 19 31.03 -0.75 -9.84
CA GLU A 19 31.90 -1.67 -9.11
C GLU A 19 31.14 -2.81 -8.39
N GLU A 20 29.90 -2.60 -8.00
CA GLU A 20 29.06 -3.57 -7.29
C GLU A 20 28.39 -4.60 -8.23
N TYR A 21 28.48 -4.41 -9.55
CA TYR A 21 27.83 -5.28 -10.52
C TYR A 21 28.21 -6.77 -10.35
N GLN A 22 29.46 -7.07 -10.01
CA GLN A 22 29.92 -8.45 -9.83
C GLN A 22 29.29 -9.11 -8.60
N ASP A 23 29.13 -8.38 -7.51
CA ASP A 23 28.47 -8.87 -6.30
C ASP A 23 26.97 -9.08 -6.56
N TYR A 24 26.34 -8.18 -7.33
CA TYR A 24 24.96 -8.35 -7.77
C TYR A 24 24.77 -9.64 -8.58
N ILE A 25 25.60 -9.87 -9.62
CA ILE A 25 25.50 -11.08 -10.45
C ILE A 25 25.72 -12.34 -9.61
N LYS A 26 26.68 -12.33 -8.71
CA LYS A 26 26.92 -13.45 -7.79
C LYS A 26 25.70 -13.74 -6.92
N SER A 27 25.03 -12.71 -6.39
CA SER A 27 23.82 -12.88 -5.60
C SER A 27 22.66 -13.50 -6.38
N MET A 28 22.61 -13.28 -7.71
CA MET A 28 21.60 -13.89 -8.59
C MET A 28 21.80 -15.40 -8.80
N GLU A 29 22.97 -15.95 -8.47
CA GLU A 29 23.28 -17.37 -8.51
C GLU A 29 22.89 -18.09 -7.20
N GLU A 30 22.67 -17.34 -6.11
CA GLU A 30 22.28 -17.86 -4.81
C GLU A 30 20.78 -18.20 -4.77
N PRO A 31 20.34 -19.12 -3.91
CA PRO A 31 18.92 -19.37 -3.69
C PRO A 31 18.17 -18.12 -3.24
N SER A 32 16.94 -17.95 -3.72
CA SER A 32 16.08 -16.85 -3.28
C SER A 32 15.75 -16.96 -1.78
N HIS A 33 15.74 -15.82 -1.09
CA HIS A 33 15.31 -15.76 0.30
C HIS A 33 13.82 -16.00 0.43
N THR A 34 13.45 -16.82 1.44
CA THR A 34 12.05 -17.09 1.76
C THR A 34 11.73 -16.58 3.15
N ALA A 35 10.63 -15.86 3.28
CA ALA A 35 10.19 -15.34 4.57
C ALA A 35 8.68 -15.46 4.75
N LEU A 36 8.28 -15.32 5.99
CA LEU A 36 6.89 -15.20 6.41
C LEU A 36 6.73 -13.95 7.28
N ARG A 37 5.54 -13.39 7.27
CA ARG A 37 5.15 -12.29 8.17
C ARG A 37 4.06 -12.78 9.11
N VAL A 38 4.30 -12.63 10.42
CA VAL A 38 3.36 -13.02 11.47
C VAL A 38 2.12 -12.14 11.43
N ASN A 39 0.96 -12.75 11.53
CA ASN A 39 -0.31 -12.04 11.65
C ASN A 39 -0.56 -11.70 13.13
N THR A 40 -0.12 -10.52 13.54
CA THR A 40 -0.25 -10.04 14.92
C THR A 40 -1.69 -9.75 15.36
N HIS A 41 -2.64 -9.76 14.43
CA HIS A 41 -4.07 -9.73 14.76
C HIS A 41 -4.58 -11.06 15.37
N LYS A 42 -3.88 -12.18 15.12
CA LYS A 42 -4.26 -13.52 15.59
C LYS A 42 -3.36 -14.10 16.65
N ILE A 43 -2.09 -13.73 16.69
CA ILE A 43 -1.10 -14.29 17.59
C ILE A 43 -0.02 -13.24 17.89
N SER A 44 0.44 -13.18 19.14
CA SER A 44 1.59 -12.35 19.49
C SER A 44 2.89 -12.90 18.90
N LEU A 45 3.89 -12.01 18.71
CA LEU A 45 5.21 -12.45 18.23
C LEU A 45 5.87 -13.44 19.18
N GLN A 46 5.68 -13.28 20.48
CA GLN A 46 6.22 -14.17 21.48
C GLN A 46 5.61 -15.58 21.38
N GLU A 47 4.29 -15.68 21.36
CA GLU A 47 3.60 -16.97 21.19
C GLU A 47 3.95 -17.62 19.85
N PHE A 48 4.05 -16.83 18.78
CA PHE A 48 4.47 -17.37 17.50
C PHE A 48 5.89 -17.94 17.53
N ALA A 49 6.84 -17.26 18.16
CA ALA A 49 8.21 -17.74 18.30
C ALA A 49 8.30 -19.06 19.09
N GLU A 50 7.44 -19.26 20.10
CA GLU A 50 7.36 -20.50 20.87
C GLU A 50 6.73 -21.66 20.06
N LEU A 51 5.78 -21.37 19.19
CA LEU A 51 5.00 -22.37 18.46
C LEU A 51 5.55 -22.71 17.07
N CYS A 52 6.26 -21.79 16.42
CA CYS A 52 6.67 -21.94 15.02
C CYS A 52 7.94 -22.78 14.89
N PRO A 53 7.87 -23.97 14.27
CA PRO A 53 9.02 -24.88 14.21
C PRO A 53 10.01 -24.54 13.07
N PHE A 54 9.75 -23.55 12.23
CA PHE A 54 10.52 -23.28 11.01
C PHE A 54 10.95 -21.81 10.84
N ALA A 55 10.46 -20.88 11.67
CA ALA A 55 10.97 -19.52 11.67
C ALA A 55 12.41 -19.51 12.20
N SER A 56 13.31 -18.81 11.49
CA SER A 56 14.72 -18.74 11.86
C SER A 56 15.09 -17.32 12.32
N GLU A 57 15.67 -16.54 11.43
CA GLU A 57 16.16 -15.21 11.74
C GLU A 57 15.10 -14.14 11.44
N PRO A 58 15.03 -13.04 12.21
CA PRO A 58 14.14 -11.93 11.89
C PRO A 58 14.59 -11.20 10.63
N VAL A 59 13.63 -10.67 9.88
CA VAL A 59 13.88 -9.76 8.76
C VAL A 59 14.28 -8.40 9.33
N ALA A 60 15.43 -7.87 8.94
CA ALA A 60 16.05 -6.70 9.58
C ALA A 60 15.14 -5.45 9.56
N TRP A 61 14.31 -5.30 8.54
CA TRP A 61 13.43 -4.14 8.36
C TRP A 61 11.96 -4.42 8.74
N GLU A 62 11.58 -5.63 9.10
CA GLU A 62 10.20 -5.97 9.46
C GLU A 62 10.16 -6.82 10.73
N PRO A 63 9.85 -6.23 11.88
CA PRO A 63 9.85 -6.95 13.17
C PRO A 63 8.92 -8.16 13.22
N LYS A 64 7.88 -8.20 12.37
CA LYS A 64 6.95 -9.33 12.24
C LYS A 64 7.41 -10.34 11.19
N GLY A 65 8.50 -10.06 10.46
CA GLY A 65 9.06 -10.88 9.39
C GLY A 65 10.11 -11.85 9.91
N PHE A 66 10.05 -13.11 9.46
CA PHE A 66 11.04 -14.12 9.78
C PHE A 66 11.42 -14.88 8.51
N TYR A 67 12.73 -15.09 8.32
CA TYR A 67 13.20 -16.03 7.31
C TYR A 67 12.84 -17.48 7.73
N TYR A 68 12.74 -18.36 6.77
CA TYR A 68 12.57 -19.79 7.01
C TYR A 68 13.31 -20.62 5.97
N ASP A 69 13.73 -21.83 6.36
CA ASP A 69 14.32 -22.79 5.44
C ASP A 69 13.23 -23.49 4.62
N SER A 70 13.21 -23.24 3.33
CA SER A 70 12.25 -23.86 2.40
C SER A 70 12.55 -25.33 2.06
N THR A 71 13.73 -25.82 2.41
CA THR A 71 14.16 -27.21 2.07
C THR A 71 13.59 -28.25 3.02
N GLY A 72 13.31 -27.87 4.28
CA GLY A 72 12.92 -28.79 5.35
C GLY A 72 11.44 -28.81 5.72
N ALA A 73 10.71 -27.71 5.52
CA ALA A 73 9.34 -27.58 5.99
C ALA A 73 8.38 -27.17 4.87
N ALA A 74 7.25 -27.87 4.77
CA ALA A 74 6.17 -27.48 3.87
C ALA A 74 5.36 -26.33 4.48
N VAL A 75 5.96 -25.12 4.60
CA VAL A 75 5.41 -23.95 5.28
C VAL A 75 4.03 -23.58 4.74
N SER A 76 3.81 -23.66 3.40
CA SER A 76 2.52 -23.40 2.76
C SER A 76 1.45 -24.48 2.99
N LYS A 77 1.84 -25.64 3.57
CA LYS A 77 0.92 -26.74 3.89
C LYS A 77 0.74 -26.92 5.40
N HIS A 78 1.39 -26.10 6.21
CA HIS A 78 1.30 -26.19 7.66
C HIS A 78 -0.07 -25.74 8.16
N PRO A 79 -0.67 -26.38 9.20
CA PRO A 79 -1.96 -25.95 9.77
C PRO A 79 -2.02 -24.46 10.14
N TYR A 80 -0.94 -23.87 10.60
CA TYR A 80 -0.85 -22.46 10.96
C TYR A 80 -0.98 -21.52 9.78
N TYR A 81 -0.56 -21.95 8.57
CA TYR A 81 -0.81 -21.20 7.34
C TYR A 81 -2.32 -21.13 7.03
N TYR A 82 -3.01 -22.26 7.12
CA TYR A 82 -4.46 -22.31 6.90
C TYR A 82 -5.24 -21.60 8.01
N ALA A 83 -4.71 -21.57 9.24
CA ALA A 83 -5.26 -20.78 10.33
C ALA A 83 -4.99 -19.27 10.19
N GLY A 84 -4.15 -18.85 9.22
CA GLY A 84 -3.80 -17.47 8.96
C GLY A 84 -2.95 -16.83 10.04
N LEU A 85 -2.09 -17.63 10.73
CA LEU A 85 -1.19 -17.08 11.74
C LEU A 85 0.01 -16.36 11.12
N TYR A 86 0.29 -16.59 9.86
CA TYR A 86 1.30 -15.89 9.06
C TYR A 86 0.93 -15.85 7.58
N TYR A 87 1.55 -14.92 6.88
CA TYR A 87 1.53 -14.79 5.44
C TYR A 87 2.93 -15.09 4.88
N ILE A 88 3.04 -15.93 3.84
CA ILE A 88 4.32 -16.17 3.16
C ILE A 88 4.56 -15.01 2.21
N GLN A 89 5.62 -14.26 2.44
CA GLN A 89 5.94 -13.05 1.69
C GLN A 89 7.45 -12.96 1.45
N GLU A 90 7.82 -12.46 0.28
CA GLU A 90 9.18 -12.10 -0.03
C GLU A 90 9.63 -10.95 0.91
N PRO A 91 10.83 -10.99 1.50
CA PRO A 91 11.25 -10.03 2.52
C PRO A 91 11.15 -8.57 2.07
N SER A 92 11.62 -8.21 0.88
CA SER A 92 11.60 -6.82 0.41
C SER A 92 10.17 -6.33 0.12
N ALA A 93 9.25 -7.23 -0.27
CA ALA A 93 7.84 -6.91 -0.49
C ALA A 93 7.06 -6.56 0.81
N MET A 94 7.67 -6.72 1.99
CA MET A 94 7.09 -6.28 3.26
C MET A 94 7.23 -4.76 3.48
N ILE A 95 8.20 -4.12 2.82
CA ILE A 95 8.58 -2.72 3.04
C ILE A 95 7.45 -1.72 2.76
N PRO A 96 6.74 -1.78 1.61
CA PRO A 96 5.77 -0.74 1.28
C PRO A 96 4.66 -0.59 2.33
N ALA A 97 4.10 -1.71 2.79
CA ALA A 97 3.07 -1.66 3.83
C ALA A 97 3.62 -1.23 5.20
N LYS A 98 4.91 -1.51 5.49
CA LYS A 98 5.57 -0.99 6.69
C LYS A 98 5.72 0.52 6.64
N LEU A 99 6.15 1.07 5.50
CA LEU A 99 6.42 2.50 5.36
C LEU A 99 5.16 3.36 5.49
N LEU A 100 3.99 2.87 5.03
CA LEU A 100 2.75 3.63 5.14
C LEU A 100 2.33 3.77 6.60
N PRO A 101 2.23 5.01 7.16
CA PRO A 101 1.94 5.27 8.57
C PRO A 101 0.43 5.16 8.84
N VAL A 102 -0.11 3.94 8.76
CA VAL A 102 -1.53 3.67 9.02
C VAL A 102 -1.81 3.70 10.51
N GLU A 103 -2.85 4.43 10.89
CA GLU A 103 -3.37 4.55 12.25
C GLU A 103 -4.79 3.94 12.36
N LYS A 104 -5.21 3.67 13.60
CA LYS A 104 -6.58 3.19 13.85
C LYS A 104 -7.60 4.25 13.48
N GLY A 105 -8.58 3.87 12.69
CA GLY A 105 -9.63 4.77 12.22
C GLY A 105 -9.40 5.31 10.81
N ASP A 106 -8.22 5.13 10.22
CA ASP A 106 -7.92 5.58 8.87
C ASP A 106 -8.79 4.90 7.81
N ARG A 107 -9.01 5.63 6.73
CA ARG A 107 -9.55 5.11 5.46
C ARG A 107 -8.35 4.81 4.56
N VAL A 108 -8.06 3.53 4.39
CA VAL A 108 -6.88 3.04 3.70
C VAL A 108 -7.28 2.42 2.37
N LEU A 109 -6.54 2.74 1.31
CA LEU A 109 -6.63 2.11 0.00
C LEU A 109 -5.34 1.33 -0.30
N ASP A 110 -5.46 0.07 -0.68
CA ASP A 110 -4.43 -0.69 -1.41
C ASP A 110 -4.91 -0.81 -2.85
N LEU A 111 -4.33 -0.04 -3.76
CA LEU A 111 -4.87 0.19 -5.11
C LEU A 111 -4.57 -0.98 -6.07
N CYS A 112 -3.47 -1.72 -5.85
CA CYS A 112 -3.03 -2.87 -6.65
C CYS A 112 -2.79 -4.10 -5.73
N ALA A 113 -3.77 -4.45 -4.92
CA ALA A 113 -3.61 -5.21 -3.68
C ALA A 113 -3.30 -6.70 -3.85
N ALA A 114 -3.71 -7.32 -4.97
CA ALA A 114 -3.62 -8.77 -5.08
C ALA A 114 -2.16 -9.29 -5.21
N PRO A 115 -1.83 -10.37 -4.51
CA PRO A 115 -2.72 -11.33 -3.86
C PRO A 115 -3.06 -11.03 -2.38
N GLY A 116 -2.62 -9.90 -1.79
CA GLY A 116 -3.05 -9.48 -0.45
C GLY A 116 -1.95 -9.44 0.61
N GLY A 117 -0.68 -9.61 0.23
CA GLY A 117 0.43 -9.58 1.20
C GLY A 117 0.55 -8.23 1.90
N LYS A 118 0.42 -7.12 1.16
CA LYS A 118 0.45 -5.77 1.69
C LYS A 118 -0.89 -5.41 2.36
N ALA A 119 -2.02 -5.74 1.70
CA ALA A 119 -3.36 -5.52 2.24
C ALA A 119 -3.59 -6.14 3.62
N THR A 120 -3.10 -7.37 3.87
CA THR A 120 -3.21 -8.03 5.18
C THR A 120 -2.39 -7.34 6.27
N GLU A 121 -1.27 -6.69 5.91
CA GLU A 121 -0.50 -5.88 6.86
C GLU A 121 -1.21 -4.56 7.18
N LEU A 122 -1.76 -3.88 6.16
CA LEU A 122 -2.54 -2.66 6.38
C LEU A 122 -3.76 -2.93 7.26
N ALA A 123 -4.46 -4.05 7.03
CA ALA A 123 -5.56 -4.50 7.87
C ALA A 123 -5.13 -4.75 9.33
N SER A 124 -3.93 -5.34 9.52
CA SER A 124 -3.36 -5.58 10.86
C SER A 124 -3.05 -4.27 11.60
N LYS A 125 -2.59 -3.22 10.89
CA LYS A 125 -2.35 -1.89 11.45
C LYS A 125 -3.65 -1.19 11.87
N LEU A 126 -4.71 -1.31 11.07
CA LEU A 126 -6.04 -0.77 11.39
C LEU A 126 -6.66 -1.44 12.63
N ASP A 127 -6.28 -2.67 12.95
CA ASP A 127 -6.75 -3.42 14.13
C ASP A 127 -8.28 -3.40 14.30
N GLY A 128 -9.00 -3.63 13.20
CA GLY A 128 -10.47 -3.66 13.17
C GLY A 128 -11.15 -2.29 13.23
N SER A 129 -10.41 -1.18 13.24
CA SER A 129 -10.92 0.19 13.21
C SER A 129 -10.69 0.84 11.86
N GLY A 130 -11.54 1.81 11.46
CA GLY A 130 -11.47 2.40 10.13
C GLY A 130 -11.91 1.43 9.02
N ILE A 131 -11.41 1.65 7.79
CA ILE A 131 -11.77 0.83 6.64
C ILE A 131 -10.55 0.59 5.72
N LEU A 132 -10.40 -0.63 5.24
CA LEU A 132 -9.50 -0.98 4.15
C LEU A 132 -10.30 -1.21 2.86
N VAL A 133 -10.02 -0.44 1.82
CA VAL A 133 -10.44 -0.78 0.45
C VAL A 133 -9.24 -1.42 -0.25
N ALA A 134 -9.39 -2.66 -0.67
CA ALA A 134 -8.34 -3.41 -1.35
C ALA A 134 -8.80 -3.73 -2.78
N ASN A 135 -8.13 -3.15 -3.75
CA ASN A 135 -8.51 -3.21 -5.16
C ASN A 135 -7.52 -4.03 -6.00
N ASP A 136 -8.02 -4.71 -7.01
CA ASP A 136 -7.22 -5.21 -8.13
C ASP A 136 -8.08 -5.21 -9.39
N ILE A 137 -7.57 -4.71 -10.49
CA ILE A 137 -8.31 -4.63 -11.75
C ILE A 137 -8.79 -6.01 -12.28
N SER A 138 -8.10 -7.08 -11.90
CA SER A 138 -8.45 -8.45 -12.28
C SER A 138 -9.39 -9.08 -11.28
N VAL A 139 -10.60 -9.40 -11.71
CA VAL A 139 -11.62 -10.10 -10.88
C VAL A 139 -11.05 -11.39 -10.27
N SER A 140 -10.31 -12.19 -11.04
CA SER A 140 -9.74 -13.45 -10.54
C SER A 140 -8.68 -13.21 -9.45
N ARG A 141 -7.87 -12.15 -9.57
CA ARG A 141 -6.90 -11.76 -8.55
C ARG A 141 -7.60 -11.17 -7.33
N ALA A 142 -8.65 -10.36 -7.52
CA ALA A 142 -9.48 -9.82 -6.43
C ALA A 142 -10.16 -10.93 -5.60
N MET A 143 -10.58 -12.03 -6.22
CA MET A 143 -11.08 -13.20 -5.49
C MET A 143 -10.02 -13.88 -4.63
N ALA A 144 -8.78 -13.98 -5.10
CA ALA A 144 -7.67 -14.50 -4.30
C ALA A 144 -7.32 -13.56 -3.13
N LEU A 145 -7.33 -12.25 -3.37
CA LEU A 145 -7.18 -11.19 -2.36
C LEU A 145 -8.25 -11.33 -1.26
N ALA A 146 -9.53 -11.42 -1.64
CA ALA A 146 -10.64 -11.58 -0.70
C ALA A 146 -10.46 -12.82 0.19
N LYS A 147 -10.06 -13.95 -0.40
CA LYS A 147 -9.75 -15.19 0.34
C LYS A 147 -8.61 -14.97 1.34
N ASN A 148 -7.53 -14.30 0.95
CA ASN A 148 -6.38 -14.08 1.82
C ASN A 148 -6.72 -13.12 2.97
N LEU A 149 -7.50 -12.07 2.75
CA LEU A 149 -8.02 -11.18 3.80
C LEU A 149 -8.93 -11.94 4.77
N GLN A 150 -9.80 -12.83 4.25
CA GLN A 150 -10.66 -13.68 5.10
C GLN A 150 -9.83 -14.65 5.95
N VAL A 151 -8.81 -15.30 5.38
CA VAL A 151 -7.88 -16.18 6.13
C VAL A 151 -7.12 -15.37 7.17
N ALA A 152 -6.70 -14.15 6.87
CA ALA A 152 -6.06 -13.25 7.82
C ALA A 152 -6.98 -12.84 8.99
N GLY A 153 -8.30 -12.97 8.83
CA GLY A 153 -9.28 -12.57 9.86
C GLY A 153 -9.68 -11.10 9.79
N THR A 154 -9.45 -10.45 8.66
CA THR A 154 -9.82 -9.05 8.45
C THR A 154 -11.33 -8.89 8.42
N THR A 155 -11.88 -7.96 9.21
CA THR A 155 -13.33 -7.73 9.35
C THR A 155 -13.80 -6.40 8.78
N ASN A 156 -12.88 -5.46 8.55
CA ASN A 156 -13.15 -4.09 8.11
C ASN A 156 -12.58 -3.79 6.71
N ALA A 157 -12.61 -4.78 5.82
CA ALA A 157 -12.13 -4.62 4.45
C ALA A 157 -13.26 -4.76 3.42
N VAL A 158 -13.16 -3.96 2.36
CA VAL A 158 -13.95 -4.06 1.13
C VAL A 158 -13.01 -4.42 0.00
N VAL A 159 -13.32 -5.47 -0.75
CA VAL A 159 -12.55 -5.86 -1.94
C VAL A 159 -13.28 -5.41 -3.18
N THR A 160 -12.57 -4.71 -4.05
CA THR A 160 -13.09 -4.20 -5.33
C THR A 160 -12.31 -4.79 -6.51
N ALA A 161 -12.94 -4.81 -7.67
CA ALA A 161 -12.30 -5.21 -8.94
C ALA A 161 -12.59 -4.13 -9.98
N GLU A 162 -12.00 -2.94 -9.77
CA GLU A 162 -12.30 -1.73 -10.55
C GLU A 162 -11.02 -1.08 -11.09
N THR A 163 -11.17 -0.27 -12.12
CA THR A 163 -10.07 0.55 -12.60
C THR A 163 -9.77 1.70 -11.63
N PRO A 164 -8.51 2.17 -11.53
CA PRO A 164 -8.16 3.32 -10.70
C PRO A 164 -8.98 4.58 -11.01
N GLU A 165 -9.27 4.83 -12.28
CA GLU A 165 -10.07 5.97 -12.74
C GLU A 165 -11.49 5.92 -12.17
N LYS A 166 -12.13 4.74 -12.24
CA LYS A 166 -13.50 4.58 -11.71
C LYS A 166 -13.56 4.75 -10.21
N LEU A 167 -12.54 4.29 -9.49
CA LEU A 167 -12.43 4.53 -8.06
C LEU A 167 -12.28 6.03 -7.77
N ALA A 168 -11.39 6.73 -8.50
CA ALA A 168 -11.16 8.16 -8.33
C ALA A 168 -12.39 9.02 -8.67
N ASP A 169 -13.20 8.61 -9.64
CA ASP A 169 -14.46 9.27 -9.97
C ASP A 169 -15.55 9.03 -8.92
N THR A 170 -15.47 7.90 -8.19
CA THR A 170 -16.47 7.51 -7.18
C THR A 170 -16.14 8.01 -5.79
N LEU A 171 -14.85 8.03 -5.43
CA LEU A 171 -14.34 8.32 -4.09
C LEU A 171 -13.22 9.38 -4.13
N PRO A 172 -13.43 10.55 -4.78
CA PRO A 172 -12.38 11.57 -4.81
C PRO A 172 -12.08 12.07 -3.39
N GLU A 173 -10.80 12.29 -3.09
CA GLU A 173 -10.31 12.80 -1.80
C GLU A 173 -10.94 12.07 -0.60
N PHE A 174 -10.99 10.74 -0.69
CA PHE A 174 -11.64 9.93 0.35
C PHE A 174 -10.66 9.26 1.30
N PHE A 175 -9.48 8.85 0.83
CA PHE A 175 -8.56 8.03 1.60
C PHE A 175 -7.51 8.86 2.33
N ASP A 176 -7.27 8.52 3.57
CA ASP A 176 -6.21 9.11 4.40
C ASP A 176 -4.85 8.53 4.05
N LYS A 177 -4.84 7.25 3.64
CA LYS A 177 -3.64 6.49 3.31
C LYS A 177 -3.85 5.69 2.03
N VAL A 178 -2.90 5.79 1.09
CA VAL A 178 -2.95 5.05 -0.18
C VAL A 178 -1.65 4.27 -0.37
N LEU A 179 -1.76 2.98 -0.69
CA LEU A 179 -0.64 2.14 -1.08
C LEU A 179 -0.79 1.75 -2.55
N ILE A 180 0.31 1.93 -3.30
CA ILE A 180 0.43 1.55 -4.70
C ILE A 180 1.62 0.60 -4.83
N ASP A 181 1.36 -0.70 -4.95
CA ASP A 181 2.36 -1.66 -5.42
C ASP A 181 2.16 -1.83 -6.92
N ALA A 182 2.85 -0.98 -7.68
CA ALA A 182 2.55 -0.77 -9.08
C ALA A 182 2.90 -1.98 -9.96
N PRO A 183 2.09 -2.28 -10.99
CA PRO A 183 2.53 -3.18 -12.05
C PRO A 183 3.80 -2.62 -12.69
N CYS A 184 4.83 -3.44 -12.81
CA CYS A 184 6.16 -3.03 -13.24
C CYS A 184 6.86 -4.12 -14.07
N SER A 185 8.03 -3.81 -14.61
CA SER A 185 8.84 -4.75 -15.38
C SER A 185 9.32 -5.96 -14.58
N GLY A 186 9.35 -5.87 -13.24
CA GLY A 186 9.58 -7.00 -12.35
C GLY A 186 11.00 -7.53 -12.32
N GLU A 187 11.98 -6.70 -12.59
CA GLU A 187 13.41 -7.07 -12.68
C GLU A 187 13.94 -7.70 -11.38
N GLY A 188 13.47 -7.22 -10.23
CA GLY A 188 13.79 -7.77 -8.92
C GLY A 188 13.25 -9.19 -8.69
N MET A 189 12.36 -9.68 -9.56
CA MET A 189 11.76 -10.99 -9.41
C MET A 189 12.40 -12.06 -10.30
N PHE A 190 13.37 -11.73 -11.14
CA PHE A 190 13.96 -12.65 -12.12
C PHE A 190 14.52 -13.93 -11.51
N ARG A 191 15.19 -13.83 -10.35
CA ARG A 191 15.72 -14.98 -9.62
C ARG A 191 14.62 -15.89 -9.09
N ARG A 192 13.55 -15.30 -8.55
CA ARG A 192 12.43 -16.00 -7.93
C ARG A 192 11.44 -16.57 -8.95
N ASP A 193 11.16 -15.81 -9.99
CA ASP A 193 10.24 -16.19 -11.08
C ASP A 193 10.88 -15.95 -12.46
N PRO A 194 11.59 -16.95 -13.00
CA PRO A 194 12.21 -16.83 -14.32
C PRO A 194 11.24 -16.55 -15.47
N SER A 195 9.92 -16.71 -15.28
CA SER A 195 8.94 -16.36 -16.31
C SER A 195 8.84 -14.84 -16.52
N MET A 196 9.23 -14.03 -15.52
CA MET A 196 9.30 -12.57 -15.62
C MET A 196 10.28 -12.10 -16.68
N VAL A 197 11.37 -12.83 -16.90
CA VAL A 197 12.32 -12.55 -18.01
C VAL A 197 11.63 -12.54 -19.37
N LYS A 198 10.68 -13.45 -19.61
CA LYS A 198 9.93 -13.49 -20.88
C LYS A 198 8.99 -12.30 -21.01
N SER A 199 8.34 -11.90 -19.93
CA SER A 199 7.50 -10.71 -19.90
C SER A 199 8.33 -9.44 -20.17
N TRP A 200 9.47 -9.34 -19.51
CA TRP A 200 10.42 -8.22 -19.68
C TRP A 200 10.93 -8.09 -21.11
N LEU A 201 11.31 -9.21 -21.75
CA LEU A 201 11.74 -9.22 -23.16
C LEU A 201 10.63 -8.81 -24.14
N ALA A 202 9.36 -9.00 -23.76
CA ALA A 202 8.22 -8.64 -24.58
C ALA A 202 7.82 -7.16 -24.44
N HIS A 203 8.00 -6.59 -23.27
CA HIS A 203 7.44 -5.28 -22.92
C HIS A 203 8.52 -4.26 -22.49
N GLY A 204 9.47 -4.66 -21.62
CA GLY A 204 10.46 -3.76 -21.04
C GLY A 204 9.88 -2.74 -20.05
N PRO A 205 10.73 -1.92 -19.42
CA PRO A 205 10.30 -0.87 -18.49
C PRO A 205 9.40 0.19 -19.13
N GLU A 206 9.69 0.60 -20.36
CA GLU A 206 8.98 1.66 -21.08
C GLU A 206 7.49 1.37 -21.27
N TYR A 207 7.10 0.11 -21.31
CA TYR A 207 5.70 -0.29 -21.40
C TYR A 207 4.92 0.07 -20.13
N TYR A 208 5.56 -0.02 -18.95
CA TYR A 208 4.91 0.20 -17.67
C TYR A 208 4.83 1.67 -17.26
N VAL A 209 5.75 2.52 -17.74
CA VAL A 209 5.79 3.95 -17.40
C VAL A 209 4.45 4.66 -17.60
N PRO A 210 3.75 4.57 -18.75
CA PRO A 210 2.47 5.24 -18.92
C PRO A 210 1.37 4.66 -18.01
N ILE A 211 1.41 3.36 -17.70
CA ILE A 211 0.45 2.70 -16.80
C ILE A 211 0.66 3.21 -15.38
N GLN A 212 1.89 3.24 -14.91
CA GLN A 212 2.25 3.73 -13.58
C GLN A 212 1.93 5.20 -13.40
N THR A 213 2.18 6.02 -14.43
CA THR A 213 1.79 7.44 -14.44
C THR A 213 0.29 7.59 -14.21
N GLN A 214 -0.53 6.85 -14.94
CA GLN A 214 -2.00 6.91 -14.77
C GLN A 214 -2.43 6.46 -13.37
N ILE A 215 -1.84 5.38 -12.85
CA ILE A 215 -2.16 4.89 -11.50
C ILE A 215 -1.82 5.95 -10.45
N LEU A 216 -0.65 6.58 -10.51
CA LEU A 216 -0.23 7.65 -9.60
C LEU A 216 -1.18 8.86 -9.65
N GLU A 217 -1.57 9.31 -10.86
CA GLU A 217 -2.52 10.42 -11.03
C GLU A 217 -3.88 10.10 -10.37
N GLN A 218 -4.37 8.87 -10.52
CA GLN A 218 -5.64 8.49 -9.88
C GLN A 218 -5.50 8.35 -8.36
N ALA A 219 -4.36 7.83 -7.89
CA ALA A 219 -4.08 7.74 -6.46
C ALA A 219 -4.01 9.13 -5.79
N TYR A 220 -3.42 10.11 -6.48
CA TYR A 220 -3.41 11.51 -6.03
C TYR A 220 -4.84 12.09 -5.89
N ARG A 221 -5.74 11.78 -6.84
CA ARG A 221 -7.16 12.20 -6.79
C ARG A 221 -7.94 11.51 -5.66
N LEU A 222 -7.54 10.30 -5.29
CA LEU A 222 -8.15 9.51 -4.21
C LEU A 222 -7.70 9.95 -2.81
N LEU A 223 -6.51 10.54 -2.71
CA LEU A 223 -5.86 10.94 -1.48
C LEU A 223 -6.38 12.29 -0.97
N VAL A 224 -6.76 12.37 0.30
CA VAL A 224 -7.13 13.65 0.94
C VAL A 224 -5.91 14.58 1.05
N GLU A 225 -6.14 15.86 1.24
CA GLU A 225 -5.12 16.78 1.75
C GLU A 225 -4.65 16.32 3.13
N GLY A 226 -3.36 16.44 3.41
CA GLY A 226 -2.75 15.91 4.64
C GLY A 226 -2.61 14.39 4.67
N GLY A 227 -2.97 13.69 3.59
CA GLY A 227 -2.85 12.23 3.48
C GLY A 227 -1.45 11.77 3.08
N ASP A 228 -1.18 10.48 3.29
CA ASP A 228 0.10 9.85 2.93
C ASP A 228 -0.10 8.75 1.89
N MET A 229 0.86 8.64 0.99
CA MET A 229 0.88 7.65 -0.08
C MET A 229 2.22 6.94 -0.14
N VAL A 230 2.20 5.62 -0.31
CA VAL A 230 3.40 4.85 -0.67
C VAL A 230 3.26 4.38 -2.11
N TYR A 231 4.28 4.69 -2.92
CA TYR A 231 4.49 4.07 -4.22
C TYR A 231 5.62 3.05 -4.12
N SER A 232 5.45 1.89 -4.75
CA SER A 232 6.45 0.83 -4.78
C SER A 232 6.42 0.03 -6.06
N THR A 233 7.57 -0.54 -6.40
CA THR A 233 7.78 -1.49 -7.50
C THR A 233 8.70 -2.62 -7.07
N CYS A 234 8.68 -3.73 -7.80
CA CYS A 234 9.69 -4.79 -7.67
C CYS A 234 10.65 -4.79 -8.87
N THR A 235 11.07 -3.60 -9.34
CA THR A 235 12.05 -3.43 -10.42
C THR A 235 13.28 -2.66 -9.93
N PHE A 236 14.33 -2.59 -10.78
CA PHE A 236 15.50 -1.76 -10.56
C PHE A 236 15.55 -0.58 -11.54
N SER A 237 14.65 -0.54 -12.52
CA SER A 237 14.61 0.45 -13.56
C SER A 237 14.42 1.88 -13.03
N PRO A 238 15.38 2.80 -13.24
CA PRO A 238 15.21 4.19 -12.81
C PRO A 238 14.01 4.89 -13.48
N LEU A 239 13.59 4.41 -14.67
CA LEU A 239 12.41 4.97 -15.36
C LEU A 239 11.10 4.72 -14.60
N GLU A 240 11.01 3.56 -13.94
CA GLU A 240 9.83 3.14 -13.18
C GLU A 240 9.91 3.56 -11.70
N ASP A 241 11.08 3.96 -11.23
CA ASP A 241 11.39 4.30 -9.84
C ASP A 241 11.64 5.81 -9.68
N GLU A 242 12.89 6.28 -9.61
CA GLU A 242 13.22 7.70 -9.40
C GLU A 242 12.62 8.63 -10.47
N GLY A 243 12.71 8.22 -11.75
CA GLY A 243 12.16 9.00 -12.85
C GLY A 243 10.65 9.15 -12.81
N MET A 244 9.94 8.09 -12.36
CA MET A 244 8.51 8.13 -12.14
C MET A 244 8.15 9.12 -11.02
N ILE A 245 8.86 9.06 -9.90
CA ILE A 245 8.61 9.94 -8.75
C ILE A 245 8.98 11.38 -9.08
N GLN A 246 10.14 11.64 -9.71
CA GLN A 246 10.51 12.98 -10.15
C GLN A 246 9.43 13.60 -11.03
N SER A 247 9.02 12.87 -12.08
CA SER A 247 7.98 13.32 -13.00
C SER A 247 6.64 13.57 -12.32
N PHE A 248 6.30 12.78 -11.30
CA PHE A 248 5.09 12.97 -10.49
C PHE A 248 5.17 14.24 -9.65
N LEU A 249 6.27 14.47 -8.93
CA LEU A 249 6.48 15.66 -8.10
C LEU A 249 6.52 16.95 -8.91
N ASP A 250 7.08 16.90 -10.12
CA ASP A 250 7.09 18.06 -11.04
C ASP A 250 5.67 18.52 -11.43
N ARG A 251 4.70 17.59 -11.48
CA ARG A 251 3.30 17.89 -11.75
C ARG A 251 2.48 18.24 -10.51
N HIS A 252 2.90 17.78 -9.34
CA HIS A 252 2.19 17.93 -8.09
C HIS A 252 3.08 18.59 -7.03
N PRO A 253 3.25 19.92 -7.06
CA PRO A 253 4.14 20.65 -6.14
C PRO A 253 3.65 20.67 -4.68
N ASP A 254 2.43 20.21 -4.43
CA ASP A 254 1.86 19.96 -3.11
C ASP A 254 2.21 18.59 -2.53
N MET A 255 2.89 17.72 -3.32
CA MET A 255 3.40 16.45 -2.86
C MET A 255 4.87 16.56 -2.46
N MET A 256 5.27 15.87 -1.40
CA MET A 256 6.66 15.82 -0.94
C MET A 256 7.08 14.42 -0.52
N ILE A 257 8.37 14.11 -0.67
CA ILE A 257 8.95 12.85 -0.16
C ILE A 257 9.22 13.01 1.33
N CYS A 258 8.68 12.09 2.11
CA CYS A 258 8.93 12.01 3.56
C CYS A 258 10.20 11.24 3.88
N ASP A 259 10.83 11.60 5.01
CA ASP A 259 11.89 10.82 5.60
C ASP A 259 11.30 9.53 6.21
N VAL A 260 12.03 8.43 6.08
CA VAL A 260 11.67 7.14 6.68
C VAL A 260 12.79 6.63 7.56
N GLU A 261 12.45 5.83 8.57
CA GLU A 261 13.44 5.16 9.40
C GLU A 261 14.34 4.27 8.53
N ARG A 262 15.65 4.48 8.61
CA ARG A 262 16.63 3.67 7.89
C ARG A 262 16.91 2.37 8.63
N CYS A 263 16.57 1.26 8.00
CA CYS A 263 16.84 -0.06 8.51
C CYS A 263 18.08 -0.67 7.85
N PRO A 264 18.78 -1.61 8.51
CA PRO A 264 19.85 -2.38 7.87
C PRO A 264 19.35 -3.04 6.58
N GLY A 265 20.12 -2.92 5.51
CA GLY A 265 19.76 -3.42 4.18
C GLY A 265 19.04 -2.40 3.28
N TYR A 266 18.59 -1.27 3.80
CA TYR A 266 18.05 -0.19 2.97
C TYR A 266 19.19 0.56 2.27
N SER A 267 19.08 0.70 0.97
CA SER A 267 19.82 1.67 0.17
C SER A 267 18.97 2.91 -0.05
N GLU A 268 19.61 4.04 -0.29
CA GLU A 268 18.94 5.27 -0.71
C GLU A 268 18.47 5.16 -2.16
N GLY A 269 17.55 6.04 -2.56
CA GLY A 269 17.28 6.30 -3.96
C GLY A 269 18.47 6.97 -4.65
N MET A 270 18.56 6.84 -5.95
CA MET A 270 19.71 7.24 -6.76
C MET A 270 19.34 8.37 -7.73
N PRO A 271 19.30 9.64 -7.29
CA PRO A 271 18.96 10.77 -8.16
C PRO A 271 19.89 10.88 -9.37
N GLU A 272 21.15 10.44 -9.23
CA GLU A 272 22.14 10.41 -10.30
C GLU A 272 21.85 9.42 -11.42
N TRP A 273 20.89 8.52 -11.25
CA TRP A 273 20.50 7.56 -12.29
C TRP A 273 19.48 8.13 -13.29
N ILE A 274 19.03 9.35 -13.05
CA ILE A 274 18.13 10.07 -13.95
C ILE A 274 18.64 11.48 -14.25
N ASP A 275 18.29 12.00 -15.41
CA ASP A 275 18.65 13.37 -15.79
C ASP A 275 17.89 14.39 -14.90
N GLY A 276 18.65 15.24 -14.21
CA GLY A 276 18.08 16.30 -13.37
C GLY A 276 17.38 15.81 -12.10
N GLY A 277 17.75 14.63 -11.59
CA GLY A 277 17.17 14.08 -10.37
C GLY A 277 17.35 14.99 -9.15
N ASP A 278 16.26 15.23 -8.42
CA ASP A 278 16.28 16.03 -7.18
C ASP A 278 16.89 15.24 -6.02
N GLU A 279 17.66 15.91 -5.17
CA GLU A 279 18.31 15.28 -4.01
C GLU A 279 17.30 14.67 -3.02
N SER A 280 16.05 15.11 -3.01
CA SER A 280 15.00 14.49 -2.17
C SER A 280 14.73 13.04 -2.50
N LEU A 281 15.06 12.58 -3.72
CA LEU A 281 14.95 11.19 -4.14
C LEU A 281 15.83 10.24 -3.31
N ARG A 282 16.90 10.73 -2.65
CA ARG A 282 17.69 9.93 -1.70
C ARG A 282 16.87 9.43 -0.52
N LYS A 283 15.75 10.05 -0.24
CA LYS A 283 14.80 9.59 0.80
C LYS A 283 14.07 8.32 0.41
N CYS A 284 14.01 7.96 -0.86
CA CYS A 284 13.47 6.68 -1.31
C CYS A 284 14.25 5.49 -0.71
N VAL A 285 13.63 4.34 -0.72
CA VAL A 285 14.22 3.08 -0.25
C VAL A 285 14.40 2.14 -1.42
N ARG A 286 15.61 1.63 -1.59
CA ARG A 286 15.92 0.53 -2.51
C ARG A 286 16.43 -0.68 -1.75
N ILE A 287 16.07 -1.86 -2.21
CA ILE A 287 16.64 -3.14 -1.79
C ILE A 287 17.34 -3.78 -2.99
N PHE A 288 18.57 -4.19 -2.76
CA PHE A 288 19.35 -4.96 -3.72
C PHE A 288 19.73 -6.32 -3.14
N PRO A 289 19.64 -7.42 -3.90
CA PRO A 289 19.89 -8.76 -3.38
C PRO A 289 21.33 -9.00 -2.89
N HIS A 290 22.31 -8.25 -3.38
CA HIS A 290 23.70 -8.33 -2.92
C HIS A 290 23.99 -7.51 -1.66
N ARG A 291 23.08 -6.62 -1.26
CA ARG A 291 23.21 -5.78 -0.04
C ARG A 291 22.29 -6.24 1.11
N ALA A 292 21.24 -7.00 0.77
CA ALA A 292 20.23 -7.38 1.73
C ALA A 292 19.60 -8.74 1.41
N GLY A 293 18.99 -9.39 2.39
CA GLY A 293 18.31 -10.67 2.25
C GLY A 293 16.92 -10.58 1.60
N GLY A 294 16.82 -9.96 0.42
CA GLY A 294 15.61 -9.80 -0.38
C GLY A 294 15.90 -9.93 -1.87
N GLU A 295 14.85 -9.89 -2.70
CA GLU A 295 15.00 -10.01 -4.15
C GLU A 295 15.32 -8.65 -4.79
N GLY A 296 14.49 -7.65 -4.57
CA GLY A 296 14.63 -6.31 -5.07
C GLY A 296 13.33 -5.54 -4.97
N HIS A 297 13.41 -4.32 -4.47
CA HIS A 297 12.24 -3.46 -4.30
C HIS A 297 12.64 -2.00 -4.27
N PHE A 298 11.75 -1.15 -4.77
CA PHE A 298 11.78 0.29 -4.58
C PHE A 298 10.52 0.71 -3.82
N ALA A 299 10.66 1.66 -2.90
CA ALA A 299 9.53 2.24 -2.20
C ALA A 299 9.80 3.70 -1.80
N VAL A 300 8.76 4.53 -1.85
CA VAL A 300 8.81 5.93 -1.42
C VAL A 300 7.55 6.28 -0.65
N LEU A 301 7.72 6.99 0.46
CA LEU A 301 6.62 7.58 1.21
C LEU A 301 6.45 9.04 0.79
N LEU A 302 5.25 9.37 0.33
CA LEU A 302 4.85 10.68 -0.15
C LEU A 302 3.78 11.26 0.78
N HIS A 303 3.80 12.57 1.00
CA HIS A 303 2.79 13.32 1.75
C HIS A 303 2.17 14.39 0.87
N LYS A 304 0.84 14.51 0.90
CA LYS A 304 0.09 15.59 0.24
C LYS A 304 -0.10 16.73 1.24
N ALA A 305 0.39 17.93 0.90
CA ALA A 305 0.25 19.09 1.78
C ALA A 305 -1.23 19.43 2.02
N GLY A 306 -1.54 19.93 3.22
CA GLY A 306 -2.90 20.34 3.61
C GLY A 306 -3.30 19.83 4.99
N ASP A 307 -4.50 20.19 5.41
CA ASP A 307 -5.08 19.76 6.69
C ASP A 307 -6.29 18.83 6.42
N PRO A 308 -6.19 17.54 6.78
CA PRO A 308 -7.28 16.59 6.54
C PRO A 308 -8.54 16.91 7.34
N ASP A 309 -8.41 17.59 8.48
CA ASP A 309 -9.55 17.91 9.34
C ASP A 309 -10.32 19.13 8.84
N GLU A 310 -9.68 20.09 8.20
CA GLU A 310 -10.34 21.29 7.66
C GLU A 310 -11.41 20.94 6.61
N LYS A 311 -11.08 20.07 5.67
CA LYS A 311 -12.05 19.60 4.64
C LYS A 311 -13.12 18.67 5.20
N ARG A 312 -12.78 17.79 6.13
CA ARG A 312 -13.76 16.92 6.80
C ARG A 312 -14.82 17.73 7.55
N MET A 313 -14.40 18.80 8.22
CA MET A 313 -15.31 19.70 8.93
C MET A 313 -16.16 20.50 7.95
N THR A 314 -15.62 20.93 6.82
CA THR A 314 -16.35 21.69 5.79
C THR A 314 -17.41 20.80 5.11
N SER A 315 -17.05 19.57 4.71
CA SER A 315 -18.01 18.64 4.07
C SER A 315 -19.13 18.20 5.03
N LEU A 316 -18.81 17.94 6.31
CA LEU A 316 -19.80 17.66 7.33
C LEU A 316 -20.72 18.87 7.59
N ALA A 317 -20.20 20.08 7.55
CA ALA A 317 -20.96 21.30 7.70
C ALA A 317 -21.91 21.53 6.50
N GLU A 318 -21.46 21.21 5.28
CA GLU A 318 -22.30 21.30 4.09
C GLU A 318 -23.41 20.24 4.07
N GLU A 319 -23.11 18.98 4.44
CA GLU A 319 -24.10 17.90 4.50
C GLU A 319 -25.10 18.06 5.63
N THR A 320 -24.65 18.54 6.80
CA THR A 320 -25.49 18.61 8.01
C THR A 320 -26.06 20.00 8.26
N GLY A 321 -25.52 21.04 7.63
CA GLY A 321 -25.86 22.45 7.89
C GLY A 321 -25.48 22.88 9.31
N VAL A 322 -24.51 22.22 9.94
CA VAL A 322 -24.05 22.49 11.31
C VAL A 322 -22.56 22.84 11.27
N GLY A 323 -22.20 24.04 11.70
CA GLY A 323 -20.81 24.49 11.78
C GLY A 323 -20.01 23.77 12.89
N ALA A 324 -18.70 23.92 12.90
CA ALA A 324 -17.77 23.34 13.87
C ALA A 324 -18.07 23.71 15.34
N ASP A 325 -18.84 24.76 15.58
CA ASP A 325 -19.32 25.22 16.89
C ASP A 325 -20.66 24.59 17.31
N GLY A 326 -21.19 23.64 16.55
CA GLY A 326 -22.47 22.98 16.80
C GLY A 326 -23.70 23.86 16.51
N LYS A 327 -23.51 25.03 15.86
CA LYS A 327 -24.62 25.89 15.47
C LYS A 327 -24.98 25.67 14.00
N ARG A 328 -26.26 25.61 13.73
CA ARG A 328 -26.79 25.48 12.36
C ARG A 328 -26.38 26.69 11.53
N ILE A 329 -25.72 26.47 10.41
CA ILE A 329 -25.36 27.53 9.46
C ILE A 329 -26.65 27.97 8.76
N THR A 330 -27.23 29.09 9.20
CA THR A 330 -28.34 29.77 8.54
C THR A 330 -27.80 30.81 7.57
N SER A 331 -27.26 30.37 6.44
CA SER A 331 -26.99 31.26 5.31
C SER A 331 -27.67 30.74 4.06
N PHE A 332 -28.99 30.86 4.03
CA PHE A 332 -29.66 31.08 2.75
C PHE A 332 -29.80 32.60 2.56
N ALA A 333 -29.00 33.15 1.69
CA ALA A 333 -29.26 34.48 1.15
C ALA A 333 -30.58 34.38 0.35
N ASP A 334 -31.66 34.84 0.94
CA ASP A 334 -32.94 35.01 0.28
C ASP A 334 -32.88 36.27 -0.56
N GLU A 335 -32.61 36.14 -1.85
CA GLU A 335 -32.94 37.16 -2.86
C GLU A 335 -34.37 36.98 -3.31
N THR A 336 -35.32 37.22 -2.43
CA THR A 336 -36.66 37.73 -2.83
C THR A 336 -37.35 38.28 -1.57
N GLY A 337 -37.47 39.59 -1.51
CA GLY A 337 -38.25 40.25 -0.45
C GLY A 337 -39.72 39.88 -0.53
N ASN A 338 -40.25 39.44 0.57
CA ASN A 338 -41.50 39.91 1.17
C ASN A 338 -41.94 39.10 2.38
N GLY A 339 -42.28 39.81 3.47
CA GLY A 339 -43.41 39.47 4.32
C GLY A 339 -43.16 38.55 5.52
N ALA A 340 -43.00 39.19 6.63
CA ALA A 340 -43.10 38.62 7.99
C ALA A 340 -44.29 37.68 8.20
N ARG A 341 -44.06 36.60 8.95
CA ARG A 341 -44.96 36.13 10.02
C ARG A 341 -44.24 35.14 10.93
N GLU A 342 -44.21 35.53 12.21
CA GLU A 342 -43.97 34.64 13.33
C GLU A 342 -45.07 33.57 13.42
N GLU A 343 -44.70 32.33 13.68
CA GLU A 343 -45.57 31.45 14.46
C GLU A 343 -44.72 30.48 15.29
N ASN A 344 -44.82 30.74 16.57
CA ASN A 344 -44.45 29.88 17.70
C ASN A 344 -45.46 28.71 17.79
N THR A 345 -45.06 27.64 18.40
CA THR A 345 -45.80 26.50 18.97
C THR A 345 -45.54 25.16 18.28
N PHE A 346 -44.88 24.25 18.98
CA PHE A 346 -45.54 23.11 19.63
C PHE A 346 -44.54 22.28 20.44
N ALA A 347 -44.52 22.52 21.75
CA ALA A 347 -44.19 21.49 22.71
C ALA A 347 -45.49 20.84 23.16
N LYS A 348 -45.62 19.52 23.06
CA LYS A 348 -46.15 18.62 24.09
C LYS A 348 -46.71 17.32 23.50
N LYS A 349 -46.31 16.26 24.20
CA LYS A 349 -47.03 15.00 24.47
C LYS A 349 -47.06 13.90 23.41
N SER A 350 -46.42 12.79 23.73
CA SER A 350 -47.13 11.51 23.69
C SER A 350 -46.60 10.56 24.77
N LYS A 351 -47.48 10.31 25.73
CA LYS A 351 -47.40 9.16 26.63
C LYS A 351 -47.96 7.93 25.91
N GLY A 352 -47.25 6.82 26.03
CA GLY A 352 -47.83 5.51 26.33
C GLY A 352 -48.58 4.75 25.25
N ARG A 353 -48.00 3.63 24.85
CA ARG A 353 -48.76 2.36 24.75
C ARG A 353 -47.80 1.15 24.77
N LYS A 354 -47.80 0.46 25.91
CA LYS A 354 -47.44 -0.96 26.03
C LYS A 354 -48.57 -1.81 25.47
N LYS A 355 -48.25 -2.88 24.69
CA LYS A 355 -48.97 -4.19 24.64
C LYS A 355 -48.12 -5.09 23.74
N LYS A 356 -47.48 -6.08 24.33
CA LYS A 356 -47.75 -7.52 24.32
C LYS A 356 -48.12 -8.10 22.94
N PHE A 357 -47.24 -8.93 22.41
CA PHE A 357 -47.63 -10.26 21.89
C PHE A 357 -46.47 -11.25 22.08
N LEU A 358 -46.77 -12.29 22.81
CA LEU A 358 -46.04 -13.55 22.96
C LEU A 358 -46.62 -14.55 21.98
N GLN A 359 -45.78 -15.50 21.54
CA GLN A 359 -46.09 -16.82 20.99
C GLN A 359 -46.45 -16.92 19.49
N SER A 360 -45.58 -17.41 18.71
CA SER A 360 -45.49 -18.83 18.29
C SER A 360 -44.13 -19.08 17.60
#